data_c273a3434cf75d07101d634af0d830dd
#
_entry.id   c273a3434cf75d07101d634af0d830dd
#
_cell.length_a   1.000
_cell.length_b   1.000
_cell.length_c   1.000
_cell.angle_alpha   90.00
_cell.angle_beta   90.00
_cell.angle_gamma   90.00
#
_symmetry.space_group_name_H-M   'P 1'
#
loop_
_entity.id
_entity.type
_entity.pdbx_description
1 polymer ?
#
loop_
_entity_poly.entity_id
_entity_poly.type
_entity_poly.pdbx_seq_one_letter_code
_entity_poly.pdbx_strand_id
1 'polypeptide(L)'
;MVNYGTIYTLPFKSRKEVSYLIEIQKENYEGKSTELVGSGNSPFSVIIEDEDFLYTPTRFSSASIRIVGGDYLQNLYSTGYQQYRVLCKRGNDIIWTGFINPELYTQDYTSTKFELEIECSSAMSTLEYVNYKQKNAEQRTFISFWELFRMFIEQSRGCYSSIFIPHVYAKNEDDYNNDLNVFEEMTISEQNFFDEDNKAMTLKEILEEVCKFLNWTCVDWRGELYFIDIDHKSIYYKYDCDLNTYCLLYTSDAADEED
;
A
#
# COMPACT_ATOMS: atom_id res chain seq x y z
N MET A 1 16.63 -3.68 -5.07
CA MET A 1 15.47 -3.95 -4.17
C MET A 1 15.94 -3.76 -2.74
N VAL A 2 15.25 -2.99 -1.93
CA VAL A 2 15.61 -2.76 -0.52
C VAL A 2 15.27 -4.02 0.28
N ASN A 3 16.19 -4.48 1.10
CA ASN A 3 15.98 -5.67 1.95
C ASN A 3 15.42 -5.26 3.31
N TYR A 4 14.39 -5.95 3.79
CA TYR A 4 13.78 -5.75 5.11
C TYR A 4 13.91 -7.03 5.93
N GLY A 5 14.49 -6.93 7.13
CA GLY A 5 14.57 -8.03 8.08
C GLY A 5 13.64 -7.83 9.27
N THR A 6 13.03 -8.90 9.77
CA THR A 6 12.09 -8.85 10.90
C THR A 6 12.83 -8.58 12.20
N ILE A 7 12.52 -7.44 12.85
CA ILE A 7 13.09 -7.06 14.15
C ILE A 7 12.17 -7.46 15.31
N TYR A 8 10.85 -7.31 15.13
CA TYR A 8 9.86 -7.69 16.12
C TYR A 8 8.72 -8.50 15.51
N THR A 9 8.15 -9.38 16.31
CA THR A 9 6.95 -10.14 16.00
C THR A 9 5.91 -9.97 17.09
N LEU A 10 4.64 -9.91 16.74
CA LEU A 10 3.52 -9.80 17.67
C LEU A 10 2.41 -10.78 17.26
N PRO A 11 2.42 -12.02 17.80
CA PRO A 11 1.35 -12.97 17.56
C PRO A 11 0.11 -12.64 18.41
N PHE A 12 -1.07 -12.74 17.82
CA PHE A 12 -2.34 -12.62 18.55
C PHE A 12 -3.44 -13.44 17.87
N LYS A 13 -4.56 -13.59 18.59
CA LYS A 13 -5.76 -14.26 18.07
C LYS A 13 -6.95 -13.32 18.12
N SER A 14 -7.81 -13.43 17.13
CA SER A 14 -9.11 -12.77 17.15
C SER A 14 -10.07 -13.44 18.13
N ARG A 15 -11.22 -12.82 18.39
CA ARG A 15 -12.30 -13.43 19.19
C ARG A 15 -12.84 -14.73 18.60
N LYS A 16 -12.65 -14.96 17.29
CA LYS A 16 -13.02 -16.19 16.59
C LYS A 16 -11.87 -17.22 16.53
N GLU A 17 -10.85 -17.10 17.39
CA GLU A 17 -9.66 -17.95 17.46
C GLU A 17 -8.79 -18.00 16.19
N VAL A 18 -8.99 -17.06 15.26
CA VAL A 18 -8.13 -16.93 14.09
C VAL A 18 -6.79 -16.33 14.49
N SER A 19 -5.70 -16.97 14.12
CA SER A 19 -4.33 -16.52 14.42
C SER A 19 -3.87 -15.46 13.45
N TYR A 20 -3.27 -14.42 13.99
CA TYR A 20 -2.63 -13.32 13.27
C TYR A 20 -1.20 -13.14 13.74
N LEU A 21 -0.36 -12.61 12.87
CA LEU A 21 1.03 -12.26 13.17
C LEU A 21 1.33 -10.88 12.61
N ILE A 22 1.77 -9.96 13.46
CA ILE A 22 2.37 -8.72 13.00
C ILE A 22 3.88 -8.92 12.96
N GLU A 23 4.50 -8.57 11.85
CA GLU A 23 5.94 -8.46 11.70
C GLU A 23 6.31 -6.98 11.55
N ILE A 24 7.18 -6.50 12.41
CA ILE A 24 7.83 -5.20 12.27
C ILE A 24 9.21 -5.48 11.69
N GLN A 25 9.44 -4.97 10.50
CA GLN A 25 10.65 -5.19 9.74
C GLN A 25 11.43 -3.89 9.61
N LYS A 26 12.74 -3.96 9.73
CA LYS A 26 13.63 -2.82 9.55
C LYS A 26 14.44 -2.96 8.28
N GLU A 27 14.65 -1.84 7.61
CA GLU A 27 15.53 -1.77 6.43
C GLU A 27 16.95 -2.24 6.78
N ASN A 28 17.50 -3.16 5.95
CA ASN A 28 18.84 -3.73 6.09
C ASN A 28 19.14 -4.40 7.45
N TYR A 29 18.12 -4.97 8.11
CA TYR A 29 18.32 -5.67 9.37
C TYR A 29 18.59 -7.16 9.15
N GLU A 30 19.65 -7.68 9.78
CA GLU A 30 20.05 -9.09 9.72
C GLU A 30 20.08 -9.76 11.10
N GLY A 31 19.56 -9.09 12.12
CA GLY A 31 19.54 -9.59 13.50
C GLY A 31 18.42 -10.61 13.77
N LYS A 32 18.35 -11.04 15.03
CA LYS A 32 17.28 -11.93 15.49
C LYS A 32 16.01 -11.12 15.81
N SER A 33 14.85 -11.68 15.52
CA SER A 33 13.56 -11.11 15.91
C SER A 33 13.29 -11.32 17.40
N THR A 34 12.58 -10.35 18.00
CA THR A 34 12.10 -10.40 19.40
C THR A 34 10.57 -10.42 19.36
N GLU A 35 9.97 -11.29 20.17
CA GLU A 35 8.51 -11.34 20.33
C GLU A 35 8.03 -10.27 21.30
N LEU A 36 7.01 -9.52 20.90
CA LEU A 36 6.31 -8.51 21.69
C LEU A 36 5.01 -9.07 22.25
N VAL A 37 4.52 -8.45 23.33
CA VAL A 37 3.23 -8.79 23.92
C VAL A 37 2.21 -7.73 23.55
N GLY A 38 1.13 -8.15 22.91
CA GLY A 38 0.05 -7.24 22.53
C GLY A 38 -0.82 -6.82 23.72
N SER A 39 -1.41 -5.64 23.62
CA SER A 39 -2.44 -5.19 24.57
C SER A 39 -3.69 -6.07 24.51
N GLY A 40 -4.30 -6.34 25.66
CA GLY A 40 -5.46 -7.25 25.76
C GLY A 40 -6.72 -6.77 25.05
N ASN A 41 -6.84 -5.48 24.74
CA ASN A 41 -8.07 -4.91 24.17
C ASN A 41 -8.11 -4.88 22.65
N SER A 42 -7.02 -4.70 21.98
CA SER A 42 -6.89 -4.74 20.50
C SER A 42 -5.42 -4.51 20.14
N PRO A 43 -4.61 -5.55 19.98
CA PRO A 43 -3.19 -5.37 19.67
C PRO A 43 -2.94 -4.77 18.28
N PHE A 44 -3.92 -4.82 17.39
CA PHE A 44 -3.85 -4.22 16.07
C PHE A 44 -5.23 -3.74 15.63
N SER A 45 -5.29 -2.53 15.09
CA SER A 45 -6.50 -1.98 14.47
C SER A 45 -6.15 -1.31 13.15
N VAL A 46 -7.04 -1.44 12.18
CA VAL A 46 -6.94 -0.77 10.88
C VAL A 46 -8.12 0.19 10.77
N ILE A 47 -7.86 1.42 10.34
CA ILE A 47 -8.83 2.46 10.12
C ILE A 47 -8.76 2.86 8.65
N ILE A 48 -9.89 2.85 7.97
CA ILE A 48 -10.05 3.42 6.65
C ILE A 48 -10.82 4.72 6.85
N GLU A 49 -10.28 5.83 6.35
CA GLU A 49 -10.94 7.12 6.48
C GLU A 49 -12.30 7.09 5.77
N ASP A 50 -13.32 7.55 6.48
CA ASP A 50 -14.69 7.59 5.97
C ASP A 50 -14.93 8.94 5.28
N GLU A 51 -14.37 9.07 4.07
CA GLU A 51 -14.59 10.21 3.21
C GLU A 51 -15.65 9.92 2.15
N ASP A 52 -16.11 10.95 1.46
CA ASP A 52 -17.03 10.80 0.34
C ASP A 52 -16.35 10.03 -0.81
N PHE A 53 -16.68 8.73 -0.87
CA PHE A 53 -16.05 7.76 -1.75
C PHE A 53 -16.10 8.16 -3.24
N LEU A 54 -17.13 8.89 -3.66
CA LEU A 54 -17.34 9.24 -5.07
C LEU A 54 -16.29 10.23 -5.62
N TYR A 55 -15.65 11.00 -4.75
CA TYR A 55 -14.78 12.11 -5.17
C TYR A 55 -13.33 11.98 -4.71
N THR A 56 -13.02 10.98 -3.89
CA THR A 56 -11.67 10.78 -3.35
C THR A 56 -10.85 9.90 -4.28
N PRO A 57 -9.78 10.43 -4.91
CA PRO A 57 -8.97 9.66 -5.87
C PRO A 57 -8.15 8.55 -5.22
N THR A 58 -7.75 8.74 -3.96
CA THR A 58 -7.01 7.73 -3.18
C THR A 58 -7.65 7.56 -1.81
N ARG A 59 -7.81 6.31 -1.38
CA ARG A 59 -8.38 5.98 -0.09
C ARG A 59 -7.52 4.91 0.58
N PHE A 60 -6.58 5.38 1.38
CA PHE A 60 -5.62 4.52 2.04
C PHE A 60 -5.91 4.39 3.52
N SER A 61 -5.49 3.24 4.08
CA SER A 61 -5.73 2.91 5.48
C SER A 61 -4.60 3.39 6.38
N SER A 62 -4.92 3.61 7.64
CA SER A 62 -3.96 3.70 8.73
C SER A 62 -4.13 2.52 9.68
N ALA A 63 -3.10 2.25 10.50
CA ALA A 63 -3.18 1.21 11.51
C ALA A 63 -2.51 1.64 12.79
N SER A 64 -2.94 1.08 13.91
CA SER A 64 -2.25 1.22 15.18
C SER A 64 -1.90 -0.15 15.77
N ILE A 65 -0.68 -0.23 16.33
CA ILE A 65 -0.17 -1.40 17.05
C ILE A 65 -0.12 -1.05 18.52
N ARG A 66 -0.78 -1.83 19.38
CA ARG A 66 -0.78 -1.64 20.82
C ARG A 66 -0.06 -2.77 21.51
N ILE A 67 1.01 -2.43 22.22
CA ILE A 67 1.86 -3.38 22.93
C ILE A 67 1.94 -3.03 24.41
N VAL A 68 2.18 -4.04 25.23
CA VAL A 68 2.39 -3.89 26.69
C VAL A 68 3.78 -4.38 27.02
N GLY A 69 4.57 -3.53 27.65
CA GLY A 69 5.93 -3.87 28.04
C GLY A 69 6.52 -2.93 29.04
N GLY A 70 7.74 -3.23 29.48
CA GLY A 70 8.57 -2.37 30.33
C GLY A 70 9.77 -1.78 29.56
N ASP A 71 9.86 -2.06 28.26
CA ASP A 71 10.92 -1.53 27.39
C ASP A 71 10.35 -0.40 26.53
N TYR A 72 11.07 0.70 26.44
CA TYR A 72 10.67 1.87 25.65
C TYR A 72 10.80 1.69 24.14
N LEU A 73 11.27 0.53 23.68
CA LEU A 73 11.42 0.20 22.27
C LEU A 73 12.06 1.33 21.42
N GLN A 74 13.09 1.97 21.97
CA GLN A 74 13.80 3.08 21.32
C GLN A 74 14.24 2.75 19.89
N ASN A 75 14.42 1.47 19.59
CA ASN A 75 14.75 1.00 18.25
C ASN A 75 13.62 1.16 17.24
N LEU A 76 12.40 1.48 17.67
CA LEU A 76 11.25 1.73 16.78
C LEU A 76 11.02 3.23 16.49
N TYR A 77 11.79 4.11 17.10
CA TYR A 77 11.75 5.52 16.74
C TYR A 77 12.27 5.71 15.31
N SER A 78 11.35 5.90 14.41
CA SER A 78 11.66 6.14 13.00
C SER A 78 12.05 7.59 12.79
N THR A 79 13.17 7.83 12.12
CA THR A 79 13.60 9.17 11.70
C THR A 79 13.19 9.49 10.27
N GLY A 80 12.63 8.53 9.56
CA GLY A 80 12.21 8.68 8.16
C GLY A 80 11.10 7.73 7.81
N TYR A 81 10.35 8.10 6.78
CA TYR A 81 9.32 7.26 6.19
C TYR A 81 9.95 6.01 5.57
N GLN A 82 9.19 4.92 5.53
CA GLN A 82 9.62 3.64 4.96
C GLN A 82 10.81 2.97 5.66
N GLN A 83 11.20 3.38 6.86
CA GLN A 83 12.30 2.77 7.60
C GLN A 83 11.88 1.47 8.30
N TYR A 84 10.68 1.44 8.88
CA TYR A 84 10.12 0.28 9.58
C TYR A 84 8.83 -0.15 8.91
N ARG A 85 8.90 -1.25 8.16
CA ARG A 85 7.75 -1.86 7.49
C ARG A 85 6.97 -2.74 8.45
N VAL A 86 5.66 -2.63 8.43
CA VAL A 86 4.73 -3.43 9.21
C VAL A 86 3.92 -4.31 8.27
N LEU A 87 3.91 -5.60 8.56
CA LEU A 87 3.08 -6.58 7.87
C LEU A 87 2.12 -7.21 8.88
N CYS A 88 0.82 -7.20 8.61
CA CYS A 88 -0.15 -8.00 9.33
C CYS A 88 -0.51 -9.22 8.50
N LYS A 89 -0.29 -10.40 9.04
CA LYS A 89 -0.50 -11.68 8.36
C LYS A 89 -1.62 -12.49 9.01
N ARG A 90 -2.39 -13.18 8.18
CA ARG A 90 -3.33 -14.22 8.57
C ARG A 90 -2.90 -15.53 7.91
N GLY A 91 -2.25 -16.40 8.68
CA GLY A 91 -1.53 -17.53 8.08
C GLY A 91 -0.36 -17.05 7.23
N ASN A 92 -0.36 -17.38 5.95
CA ASN A 92 0.66 -16.91 5.00
C ASN A 92 0.25 -15.64 4.25
N ASP A 93 -1.03 -15.25 4.32
CA ASP A 93 -1.55 -14.13 3.57
C ASP A 93 -1.25 -12.81 4.30
N ILE A 94 -0.70 -11.84 3.58
CA ILE A 94 -0.54 -10.47 4.07
C ILE A 94 -1.88 -9.78 3.90
N ILE A 95 -2.48 -9.34 5.01
CA ILE A 95 -3.78 -8.67 5.01
C ILE A 95 -3.65 -7.16 5.21
N TRP A 96 -2.48 -6.68 5.61
CA TRP A 96 -2.17 -5.26 5.69
C TRP A 96 -0.66 -5.04 5.58
N THR A 97 -0.26 -3.98 4.91
CA THR A 97 1.14 -3.56 4.74
C THR A 97 1.25 -2.05 4.87
N GLY A 98 2.23 -1.60 5.61
CA GLY A 98 2.48 -0.17 5.84
C GLY A 98 3.78 0.09 6.56
N PHE A 99 3.93 1.29 7.09
CA PHE A 99 5.14 1.75 7.76
C PHE A 99 4.81 2.49 9.04
N ILE A 100 5.68 2.38 10.04
CA ILE A 100 5.61 3.17 11.26
C ILE A 100 5.83 4.64 10.90
N ASN A 101 4.94 5.51 11.40
CA ASN A 101 5.05 6.95 11.20
C ASN A 101 6.26 7.49 11.97
N PRO A 102 7.05 8.40 11.37
CA PRO A 102 8.17 9.04 12.04
C PRO A 102 7.66 10.13 13.00
N GLU A 103 7.12 9.72 14.13
CA GLU A 103 6.59 10.61 15.15
C GLU A 103 7.47 10.59 16.40
N LEU A 104 7.45 11.72 17.12
CA LEU A 104 8.04 11.79 18.45
C LEU A 104 7.04 11.24 19.45
N TYR A 105 7.23 9.98 19.84
CA TYR A 105 6.42 9.39 20.90
C TYR A 105 6.81 10.00 22.24
N THR A 106 5.85 10.63 22.90
CA THR A 106 6.00 11.02 24.30
C THR A 106 5.50 9.91 25.20
N GLN A 107 6.31 9.49 26.12
CA GLN A 107 5.98 8.43 27.06
C GLN A 107 6.25 8.88 28.49
N ASP A 108 5.26 8.69 29.36
CA ASP A 108 5.43 8.95 30.77
C ASP A 108 6.42 7.96 31.37
N TYR A 109 7.37 8.47 32.16
CA TYR A 109 8.29 7.61 32.89
C TYR A 109 7.52 6.84 33.97
N THR A 110 7.40 5.54 33.79
CA THR A 110 6.82 4.64 34.77
C THR A 110 7.79 3.49 35.04
N SER A 111 7.87 3.05 36.29
CA SER A 111 8.68 1.90 36.71
C SER A 111 8.00 0.56 36.46
N THR A 112 6.78 0.56 35.97
CA THR A 112 5.93 -0.62 35.74
C THR A 112 5.65 -0.80 34.25
N LYS A 113 5.02 -1.91 33.88
CA LYS A 113 4.56 -2.13 32.51
C LYS A 113 3.58 -1.05 32.09
N PHE A 114 3.75 -0.55 30.88
CA PHE A 114 2.92 0.47 30.25
C PHE A 114 2.42 -0.01 28.88
N GLU A 115 1.40 0.62 28.39
CA GLU A 115 0.90 0.42 27.03
C GLU A 115 1.55 1.45 26.11
N LEU A 116 2.07 0.98 24.99
CA LEU A 116 2.61 1.82 23.90
C LEU A 116 1.75 1.62 22.67
N GLU A 117 1.26 2.71 22.11
CA GLU A 117 0.59 2.75 20.84
C GLU A 117 1.53 3.28 19.76
N ILE A 118 1.64 2.54 18.65
CA ILE A 118 2.51 2.86 17.51
C ILE A 118 1.60 3.08 16.31
N GLU A 119 1.62 4.27 15.77
CA GLU A 119 0.84 4.61 14.59
C GLU A 119 1.57 4.27 13.30
N CYS A 120 0.82 3.79 12.33
CA CYS A 120 1.31 3.33 11.04
C CYS A 120 0.42 3.86 9.93
N SER A 121 1.04 4.23 8.81
CA SER A 121 0.34 4.55 7.56
C SER A 121 0.50 3.41 6.57
N SER A 122 -0.50 3.23 5.70
CA SER A 122 -0.39 2.23 4.63
C SER A 122 0.81 2.50 3.74
N ALA A 123 1.32 1.46 3.07
CA ALA A 123 2.50 1.61 2.24
C ALA A 123 2.26 2.60 1.08
N MET A 124 1.06 2.63 0.49
CA MET A 124 0.71 3.57 -0.57
C MET A 124 0.65 5.02 -0.08
N SER A 125 0.26 5.26 1.18
CA SER A 125 0.28 6.61 1.76
C SER A 125 1.68 7.22 1.77
N THR A 126 2.73 6.40 1.90
CA THR A 126 4.11 6.87 1.94
C THR A 126 4.62 7.44 0.62
N LEU A 127 3.90 7.25 -0.48
CA LEU A 127 4.21 7.86 -1.78
C LEU A 127 4.18 9.39 -1.74
N GLU A 128 3.56 9.99 -0.72
CA GLU A 128 3.59 11.43 -0.45
C GLU A 128 5.00 11.96 -0.19
N TYR A 129 5.90 11.09 0.29
CA TYR A 129 7.29 11.46 0.61
C TYR A 129 8.30 11.04 -0.46
N VAL A 130 7.82 10.49 -1.58
CA VAL A 130 8.65 10.03 -2.69
C VAL A 130 8.40 10.89 -3.92
N ASN A 131 9.39 11.69 -4.28
CA ASN A 131 9.31 12.51 -5.50
C ASN A 131 9.53 11.66 -6.75
N TYR A 132 8.84 12.03 -7.82
CA TYR A 132 9.04 11.45 -9.14
C TYR A 132 10.49 11.63 -9.59
N LYS A 133 11.04 10.59 -10.20
CA LYS A 133 12.36 10.63 -10.85
C LYS A 133 12.19 10.26 -12.31
N GLN A 134 12.59 11.18 -13.19
CA GLN A 134 12.52 10.93 -14.62
C GLN A 134 13.38 9.72 -15.02
N LYS A 135 12.94 9.00 -16.04
CA LYS A 135 13.56 7.75 -16.50
C LYS A 135 14.96 7.99 -17.10
N ASN A 136 15.13 9.06 -17.84
CA ASN A 136 16.41 9.46 -18.40
C ASN A 136 16.85 10.77 -17.76
N ALA A 137 18.05 10.79 -17.15
CA ALA A 137 18.58 11.96 -16.45
C ALA A 137 18.77 13.20 -17.36
N GLU A 138 19.03 12.99 -18.65
CA GLU A 138 19.33 14.05 -19.61
C GLU A 138 18.08 14.63 -20.28
N GLN A 139 17.05 13.81 -20.50
CA GLN A 139 15.87 14.21 -21.26
C GLN A 139 14.60 13.56 -20.71
N ARG A 140 13.55 14.37 -20.51
CA ARG A 140 12.21 13.90 -20.21
C ARG A 140 11.57 13.30 -21.47
N THR A 141 11.01 12.12 -21.31
CA THR A 141 10.42 11.36 -22.39
C THR A 141 8.93 11.08 -22.13
N PHE A 142 8.38 10.10 -22.78
CA PHE A 142 7.04 9.58 -22.47
C PHE A 142 7.17 8.34 -21.58
N ILE A 143 6.25 8.21 -20.64
CA ILE A 143 6.11 7.03 -19.80
C ILE A 143 4.72 6.45 -19.97
N SER A 144 4.57 5.13 -20.00
CA SER A 144 3.26 4.51 -20.07
C SER A 144 2.56 4.55 -18.70
N PHE A 145 1.22 4.51 -18.73
CA PHE A 145 0.44 4.42 -17.50
C PHE A 145 0.77 3.14 -16.73
N TRP A 146 1.07 2.05 -17.45
CA TRP A 146 1.48 0.80 -16.83
C TRP A 146 2.81 0.92 -16.08
N GLU A 147 3.80 1.60 -16.66
CA GLU A 147 5.07 1.89 -15.97
C GLU A 147 4.85 2.75 -14.72
N LEU A 148 3.89 3.69 -14.75
CA LEU A 148 3.52 4.48 -13.56
C LEU A 148 2.91 3.61 -12.46
N PHE A 149 1.95 2.72 -12.78
CA PHE A 149 1.36 1.81 -11.80
C PHE A 149 2.41 0.91 -11.16
N ARG A 150 3.31 0.35 -11.95
CA ARG A 150 4.44 -0.45 -11.44
C ARG A 150 5.35 0.38 -10.54
N MET A 151 5.65 1.63 -10.92
CA MET A 151 6.47 2.54 -10.11
C MET A 151 5.79 2.83 -8.76
N PHE A 152 4.49 3.08 -8.72
CA PHE A 152 3.78 3.30 -7.46
C PHE A 152 3.93 2.11 -6.51
N ILE A 153 3.77 0.88 -7.00
CA ILE A 153 3.91 -0.33 -6.19
C ILE A 153 5.35 -0.51 -5.72
N GLU A 154 6.33 -0.40 -6.62
CA GLU A 154 7.74 -0.58 -6.29
C GLU A 154 8.22 0.46 -5.28
N GLN A 155 7.83 1.73 -5.47
CA GLN A 155 8.25 2.83 -4.59
C GLN A 155 7.47 2.89 -3.28
N SER A 156 6.27 2.34 -3.21
CA SER A 156 5.55 2.16 -1.95
C SER A 156 6.27 1.20 -1.01
N ARG A 157 7.13 0.30 -1.54
CA ARG A 157 7.82 -0.76 -0.79
C ARG A 157 6.88 -1.65 0.03
N GLY A 158 5.58 -1.60 -0.26
CA GLY A 158 4.57 -2.49 0.30
C GLY A 158 4.72 -3.90 -0.24
N CYS A 159 4.09 -4.85 0.43
CA CYS A 159 4.03 -6.25 0.00
C CYS A 159 2.63 -6.54 -0.53
N TYR A 160 2.23 -5.88 -1.60
CA TYR A 160 0.96 -6.14 -2.26
C TYR A 160 1.07 -7.39 -3.13
N SER A 161 0.09 -8.28 -3.01
CA SER A 161 0.06 -9.53 -3.79
C SER A 161 -0.51 -9.31 -5.19
N SER A 162 -1.50 -8.45 -5.31
CA SER A 162 -2.21 -8.23 -6.56
C SER A 162 -2.69 -6.80 -6.73
N ILE A 163 -2.87 -6.41 -8.00
CA ILE A 163 -3.60 -5.20 -8.40
C ILE A 163 -4.84 -5.61 -9.18
N PHE A 164 -5.95 -4.92 -8.90
CA PHE A 164 -7.18 -5.02 -9.69
C PHE A 164 -7.43 -3.70 -10.41
N ILE A 165 -7.52 -3.77 -11.74
CA ILE A 165 -7.69 -2.61 -12.62
C ILE A 165 -8.93 -2.83 -13.47
N PRO A 166 -9.84 -1.83 -13.59
CA PRO A 166 -10.97 -1.92 -14.48
C PRO A 166 -10.51 -2.19 -15.92
N HIS A 167 -11.23 -3.05 -16.61
CA HIS A 167 -10.97 -3.32 -18.01
C HIS A 167 -11.33 -2.08 -18.85
N VAL A 168 -10.36 -1.48 -19.50
CA VAL A 168 -10.56 -0.34 -20.40
C VAL A 168 -10.56 -0.85 -21.81
N TYR A 169 -11.68 -0.68 -22.50
CA TYR A 169 -11.84 -1.10 -23.89
C TYR A 169 -11.08 -0.19 -24.85
N ALA A 170 -10.41 -0.79 -25.82
CA ALA A 170 -10.04 -0.09 -27.02
C ALA A 170 -11.32 0.33 -27.79
N LYS A 171 -11.19 1.24 -28.73
CA LYS A 171 -12.22 2.02 -29.40
C LYS A 171 -13.44 1.24 -29.95
N ASN A 172 -13.32 -0.07 -30.18
CA ASN A 172 -14.39 -0.94 -30.66
C ASN A 172 -14.28 -2.30 -29.96
N GLU A 173 -15.41 -2.89 -29.55
CA GLU A 173 -15.45 -4.24 -28.98
C GLU A 173 -14.90 -5.32 -29.93
N ASP A 174 -15.01 -5.09 -31.24
CA ASP A 174 -14.52 -6.00 -32.30
C ASP A 174 -12.98 -5.98 -32.43
N ASP A 175 -12.32 -4.90 -32.04
CA ASP A 175 -10.85 -4.75 -32.08
C ASP A 175 -10.18 -5.19 -30.78
N TYR A 176 -10.96 -5.73 -29.85
CA TYR A 176 -10.51 -6.10 -28.53
C TYR A 176 -9.62 -7.37 -28.58
N ASN A 177 -8.37 -7.21 -28.24
CA ASN A 177 -7.45 -8.30 -27.99
C ASN A 177 -7.28 -8.50 -26.48
N ASN A 178 -7.70 -9.64 -25.96
CA ASN A 178 -7.58 -9.99 -24.54
C ASN A 178 -6.13 -9.98 -24.01
N ASP A 179 -5.15 -10.00 -24.93
CA ASP A 179 -3.73 -10.03 -24.57
C ASP A 179 -3.10 -8.63 -24.49
N LEU A 180 -3.85 -7.56 -24.82
CA LEU A 180 -3.36 -6.19 -24.79
C LEU A 180 -3.77 -5.48 -23.49
N ASN A 181 -2.76 -5.01 -22.75
CA ASN A 181 -2.96 -4.07 -21.68
C ASN A 181 -2.93 -2.64 -22.25
N VAL A 182 -4.09 -2.00 -22.32
CA VAL A 182 -4.24 -0.64 -22.87
C VAL A 182 -3.32 0.36 -22.19
N PHE A 183 -3.00 0.16 -20.92
CA PHE A 183 -2.11 1.05 -20.17
C PHE A 183 -0.64 0.95 -20.57
N GLU A 184 -0.23 -0.09 -21.29
CA GLU A 184 1.11 -0.15 -21.90
C GLU A 184 1.21 0.78 -23.11
N GLU A 185 0.09 0.98 -23.83
CA GLU A 185 0.01 1.83 -25.01
C GLU A 185 -0.31 3.30 -24.68
N MET A 186 -1.05 3.55 -23.59
CA MET A 186 -1.35 4.91 -23.13
C MET A 186 -0.10 5.51 -22.51
N THR A 187 0.36 6.63 -23.07
CA THR A 187 1.56 7.33 -22.62
C THR A 187 1.27 8.78 -22.22
N ILE A 188 2.04 9.28 -21.28
CA ILE A 188 2.03 10.68 -20.83
C ILE A 188 3.45 11.23 -20.85
N SER A 189 3.59 12.51 -21.16
CA SER A 189 4.90 13.18 -21.09
C SER A 189 5.34 13.35 -19.63
N GLU A 190 6.56 12.94 -19.31
CA GLU A 190 7.17 13.15 -18.00
C GLU A 190 7.26 14.64 -17.61
N GLN A 191 7.17 15.57 -18.59
CA GLN A 191 7.14 17.01 -18.30
C GLN A 191 5.96 17.41 -17.41
N ASN A 192 4.84 16.71 -17.50
CA ASN A 192 3.65 16.98 -16.69
C ASN A 192 3.85 16.74 -15.19
N PHE A 193 4.93 16.05 -14.80
CA PHE A 193 5.25 15.75 -13.40
C PHE A 193 6.21 16.75 -12.78
N PHE A 194 6.46 17.86 -13.44
CA PHE A 194 7.35 18.91 -12.96
C PHE A 194 6.68 20.29 -13.10
N ASP A 195 6.85 21.13 -12.07
CA ASP A 195 6.40 22.51 -12.10
C ASP A 195 7.33 23.42 -12.93
N GLU A 196 7.01 24.72 -12.96
CA GLU A 196 7.78 25.74 -13.67
C GLU A 196 9.23 25.90 -13.13
N ASP A 197 9.45 25.58 -11.86
CA ASP A 197 10.75 25.60 -11.20
C ASP A 197 11.51 24.28 -11.31
N ASN A 198 11.02 23.33 -12.11
CA ASN A 198 11.53 21.97 -12.26
C ASN A 198 11.49 21.13 -10.96
N LYS A 199 10.64 21.48 -10.03
CA LYS A 199 10.39 20.64 -8.86
C LYS A 199 9.45 19.49 -9.26
N ALA A 200 9.85 18.28 -8.91
CA ALA A 200 9.05 17.10 -9.20
C ALA A 200 7.85 16.97 -8.25
N MET A 201 6.72 16.54 -8.79
CA MET A 201 5.56 16.08 -8.02
C MET A 201 5.94 14.85 -7.18
N THR A 202 5.22 14.65 -6.09
CA THR A 202 5.28 13.38 -5.35
C THR A 202 4.55 12.28 -6.13
N LEU A 203 4.92 11.03 -5.89
CA LEU A 203 4.24 9.90 -6.54
C LEU A 203 2.77 9.79 -6.12
N LYS A 204 2.42 10.25 -4.91
CA LYS A 204 1.02 10.32 -4.46
C LYS A 204 0.22 11.34 -5.30
N GLU A 205 0.76 12.54 -5.50
CA GLU A 205 0.12 13.56 -6.34
C GLU A 205 -0.10 13.05 -7.76
N ILE A 206 0.89 12.36 -8.35
CA ILE A 206 0.75 11.77 -9.69
C ILE A 206 -0.33 10.68 -9.70
N LEU A 207 -0.35 9.81 -8.69
CA LEU A 207 -1.38 8.77 -8.57
C LEU A 207 -2.78 9.38 -8.47
N GLU A 208 -2.94 10.43 -7.69
CA GLU A 208 -4.21 11.15 -7.55
C GLU A 208 -4.66 11.78 -8.87
N GLU A 209 -3.75 12.41 -9.62
CA GLU A 209 -4.07 12.97 -10.95
C GLU A 209 -4.41 11.89 -11.96
N VAL A 210 -3.73 10.74 -11.95
CA VAL A 210 -4.07 9.58 -12.78
C VAL A 210 -5.46 9.04 -12.43
N CYS A 211 -5.77 8.90 -11.15
CA CYS A 211 -7.08 8.46 -10.70
C CYS A 211 -8.19 9.45 -11.10
N LYS A 212 -7.96 10.75 -10.94
CA LYS A 212 -8.89 11.79 -11.40
C LYS A 212 -9.12 11.74 -12.91
N PHE A 213 -8.04 11.58 -13.69
CA PHE A 213 -8.13 11.49 -15.14
C PHE A 213 -8.95 10.28 -15.61
N LEU A 214 -8.80 9.15 -14.95
CA LEU A 214 -9.52 7.90 -15.25
C LEU A 214 -10.88 7.80 -14.57
N ASN A 215 -11.24 8.76 -13.69
CA ASN A 215 -12.42 8.70 -12.80
C ASN A 215 -12.43 7.48 -11.89
N TRP A 216 -11.27 7.12 -11.36
CA TRP A 216 -11.08 5.98 -10.48
C TRP A 216 -10.76 6.39 -9.05
N THR A 217 -10.97 5.44 -8.13
CA THR A 217 -10.48 5.52 -6.76
C THR A 217 -9.50 4.37 -6.51
N CYS A 218 -8.31 4.70 -6.04
CA CYS A 218 -7.32 3.71 -5.60
C CYS A 218 -7.52 3.39 -4.12
N VAL A 219 -7.70 2.11 -3.80
CA VAL A 219 -7.91 1.61 -2.43
C VAL A 219 -6.94 0.48 -2.14
N ASP A 220 -6.35 0.47 -0.95
CA ASP A 220 -5.60 -0.67 -0.43
C ASP A 220 -6.48 -1.50 0.52
N TRP A 221 -6.67 -2.77 0.20
CA TRP A 221 -7.53 -3.66 0.96
C TRP A 221 -6.97 -5.07 1.02
N ARG A 222 -6.83 -5.62 2.21
CA ARG A 222 -6.39 -7.01 2.46
C ARG A 222 -5.08 -7.39 1.76
N GLY A 223 -4.12 -6.47 1.67
CA GLY A 223 -2.82 -6.72 1.02
C GLY A 223 -2.87 -6.70 -0.50
N GLU A 224 -3.95 -6.20 -1.08
CA GLU A 224 -4.16 -6.02 -2.50
C GLU A 224 -4.50 -4.56 -2.81
N LEU A 225 -4.28 -4.13 -4.06
CA LEU A 225 -4.63 -2.79 -4.54
C LEU A 225 -5.80 -2.88 -5.51
N TYR A 226 -6.78 -2.03 -5.32
CA TYR A 226 -7.96 -1.93 -6.16
C TYR A 226 -8.05 -0.54 -6.76
N PHE A 227 -8.11 -0.48 -8.08
CA PHE A 227 -8.55 0.71 -8.81
C PHE A 227 -10.01 0.52 -9.14
N ILE A 228 -10.87 1.32 -8.54
CA ILE A 228 -12.33 1.17 -8.62
C ILE A 228 -12.88 2.26 -9.51
N ASP A 229 -13.57 1.84 -10.56
CA ASP A 229 -14.42 2.69 -11.39
C ASP A 229 -15.88 2.42 -10.99
N ILE A 230 -16.56 3.42 -10.43
CA ILE A 230 -17.94 3.28 -9.92
C ILE A 230 -18.93 2.99 -11.05
N ASP A 231 -18.65 3.48 -12.25
CA ASP A 231 -19.52 3.30 -13.41
C ASP A 231 -19.24 1.96 -14.14
N HIS A 232 -18.11 1.33 -13.83
CA HIS A 232 -17.69 0.09 -14.46
C HIS A 232 -18.21 -1.14 -13.67
N LYS A 233 -19.13 -1.88 -14.28
CA LYS A 233 -19.81 -3.02 -13.64
C LYS A 233 -19.39 -4.38 -14.21
N SER A 234 -18.32 -4.45 -14.96
CA SER A 234 -17.98 -5.70 -15.64
C SER A 234 -16.57 -6.20 -15.28
N ILE A 235 -15.72 -6.37 -16.22
CA ILE A 235 -14.48 -7.13 -16.10
C ILE A 235 -13.37 -6.32 -15.46
N TYR A 236 -12.64 -6.91 -14.51
CA TYR A 236 -11.40 -6.39 -13.97
C TYR A 236 -10.22 -7.27 -14.38
N TYR A 237 -9.08 -6.67 -14.65
CA TYR A 237 -7.82 -7.38 -14.73
C TYR A 237 -7.24 -7.54 -13.34
N LYS A 238 -6.86 -8.77 -12.99
CA LYS A 238 -5.99 -9.04 -11.86
C LYS A 238 -4.55 -9.17 -12.36
N TYR A 239 -3.69 -8.34 -11.82
CA TYR A 239 -2.25 -8.42 -12.03
C TYR A 239 -1.60 -9.00 -10.78
N ASP A 240 -0.82 -10.06 -10.95
CA ASP A 240 -0.05 -10.68 -9.88
C ASP A 240 1.29 -9.96 -9.75
N CYS A 241 1.52 -9.31 -8.60
CA CYS A 241 2.73 -8.53 -8.38
C CYS A 241 3.99 -9.39 -8.27
N ASP A 242 3.88 -10.66 -7.82
CA ASP A 242 5.03 -11.55 -7.66
C ASP A 242 5.45 -12.17 -8.98
N LEU A 243 4.48 -12.59 -9.80
CA LEU A 243 4.73 -13.27 -11.07
C LEU A 243 4.91 -12.32 -12.25
N ASN A 244 4.66 -11.03 -12.05
CA ASN A 244 4.67 -10.03 -13.11
C ASN A 244 3.73 -10.40 -14.28
N THR A 245 2.64 -11.06 -13.97
CA THR A 245 1.64 -11.55 -14.92
C THR A 245 0.27 -10.98 -14.60
N TYR A 246 -0.59 -10.84 -15.58
CA TYR A 246 -1.98 -10.44 -15.39
C TYR A 246 -2.94 -11.48 -15.95
N CYS A 247 -4.09 -11.60 -15.35
CA CYS A 247 -5.18 -12.42 -15.84
C CYS A 247 -6.51 -11.67 -15.73
N LEU A 248 -7.41 -11.96 -16.63
CA LEU A 248 -8.77 -11.43 -16.62
C LEU A 248 -9.57 -12.10 -15.51
N LEU A 249 -10.20 -11.29 -14.66
CA LEU A 249 -11.22 -11.76 -13.72
C LEU A 249 -12.60 -11.30 -14.21
N TYR A 250 -13.49 -12.25 -14.33
CA TYR A 250 -14.90 -11.97 -14.57
C TYR A 250 -15.57 -11.71 -13.22
N THR A 251 -16.15 -10.52 -13.04
CA THR A 251 -16.77 -10.10 -11.76
C THR A 251 -18.12 -10.72 -11.46
N SER A 252 -18.60 -11.68 -12.30
CA SER A 252 -19.88 -12.38 -12.04
C SER A 252 -19.87 -13.25 -10.78
N ASP A 253 -18.71 -13.56 -10.23
CA ASP A 253 -18.60 -14.47 -9.07
C ASP A 253 -18.39 -13.75 -7.72
N ALA A 254 -18.26 -12.43 -7.72
CA ALA A 254 -18.02 -11.67 -6.47
C ALA A 254 -19.30 -11.30 -5.70
N ALA A 255 -20.48 -11.57 -6.25
CA ALA A 255 -21.77 -11.20 -5.66
C ALA A 255 -22.50 -12.33 -4.92
N ASP A 256 -22.04 -13.59 -5.04
CA ASP A 256 -22.77 -14.76 -4.52
C ASP A 256 -22.17 -15.39 -3.24
N GLU A 257 -21.17 -14.78 -2.61
CA GLU A 257 -20.63 -15.26 -1.31
C GLU A 257 -21.14 -14.44 -0.10
N GLU A 258 -22.36 -13.93 -0.14
CA GLU A 258 -23.10 -13.52 1.06
C GLU A 258 -24.17 -14.57 1.42
N ASP A 259 -23.75 -15.64 2.07
CA ASP A 259 -24.59 -16.46 2.94
C ASP A 259 -23.86 -16.78 4.27
#